data_0970b0a76eb8a9e6dd785a4dc84cd5f2
#
_entry.id   0970b0a76eb8a9e6dd785a4dc84cd5f2
#
_cell.length_a   1.000
_cell.length_b   1.000
_cell.length_c   1.000
_cell.angle_alpha   90.00
_cell.angle_beta   90.00
_cell.angle_gamma   90.00
#
_symmetry.space_group_name_H-M   'P 1'
#
loop_
_entity.id
_entity.type
_entity.pdbx_description
1 polymer ?
#
loop_
_entity_poly.entity_id
_entity_poly.type
_entity_poly.pdbx_seq_one_letter_code
_entity_poly.pdbx_strand_id
1 'polypeptide(L)'
;MLKKTLLSVLLVAFTLSFASAQQKKLGNETEAQKKQRMKWWTDARFGMFIHWGLYSQAARHEWVKHNEHLTNAEYEKYFNQFDPDHFEPKKWAREAKAAGMRYAVLTTKHHEGFCLFDSKYTNYKATNTKAKRDLVKEFVDAFRAEGLKVGFYYSLLDWHHPDYTMDNAHPLVQVDTNKANYDRLNKGRDMNKYREYLKNQVIELMTKYGKIDILWMDWSWNKGDKHGKWGDDWGAKDLLKTVRQLQPGIIVNNRLGLYDYSDGGDFETPEQVSSEELEKYHGKTFETCQTFSGSWGYYRDENTWKTHRQLLDLLITSVSNGGNLILNVGPTARGEFDYRATHALDSLSHWMHANDRAIYDCTLAPEQFKAPAGDKLTYNPKTKRLYIHLYNYPTDGKLVLAGYKGVKYAQLLNDYSEVKYTASNGNDLELTLPKNKPPYEIPVVELTLQ
;
A
#
# COMPACT_ATOMS: atom_id res chain seq x y z
N MET A 1 31.80 70.77 -31.98
CA MET A 1 32.14 69.40 -32.42
C MET A 1 31.94 68.46 -31.24
N LEU A 2 30.75 67.84 -31.16
CA LEU A 2 30.45 66.87 -30.10
C LEU A 2 30.65 65.45 -30.67
N LYS A 3 31.59 64.67 -30.09
CA LYS A 3 31.76 63.25 -30.38
C LYS A 3 30.72 62.46 -29.55
N LYS A 4 29.83 61.76 -30.23
CA LYS A 4 28.94 60.79 -29.61
C LYS A 4 29.68 59.47 -29.50
N THR A 5 29.91 59.00 -28.29
CA THR A 5 30.40 57.65 -27.98
C THR A 5 29.22 56.71 -27.83
N LEU A 6 29.10 55.73 -28.73
CA LEU A 6 28.12 54.62 -28.60
C LEU A 6 28.70 53.59 -27.62
N LEU A 7 27.97 53.33 -26.56
CA LEU A 7 28.26 52.24 -25.60
C LEU A 7 27.43 51.03 -26.01
N SER A 8 28.08 50.00 -26.58
CA SER A 8 27.45 48.72 -26.92
C SER A 8 27.40 47.86 -25.65
N VAL A 9 26.21 47.66 -25.11
CA VAL A 9 25.98 46.69 -24.01
C VAL A 9 25.81 45.31 -24.62
N LEU A 10 26.79 44.43 -24.43
CA LEU A 10 26.70 43.01 -24.76
C LEU A 10 25.86 42.30 -23.67
N LEU A 11 24.64 41.90 -24.00
CA LEU A 11 23.80 41.08 -23.12
C LEU A 11 24.27 39.61 -23.28
N VAL A 12 25.06 39.11 -22.36
CA VAL A 12 25.39 37.67 -22.30
C VAL A 12 24.25 36.95 -21.60
N ALA A 13 23.40 36.31 -22.39
CA ALA A 13 22.37 35.43 -21.85
C ALA A 13 23.01 34.13 -21.33
N PHE A 14 23.19 34.01 -20.02
CA PHE A 14 23.54 32.76 -19.36
C PHE A 14 22.31 31.86 -19.40
N THR A 15 22.23 30.93 -20.35
CA THR A 15 21.32 29.79 -20.33
C THR A 15 21.81 28.81 -19.27
N LEU A 16 21.25 28.87 -18.07
CA LEU A 16 21.41 27.82 -17.07
C LEU A 16 20.68 26.55 -17.59
N SER A 17 21.42 25.70 -18.28
CA SER A 17 20.99 24.33 -18.54
C SER A 17 20.99 23.58 -17.22
N PHE A 18 19.83 23.44 -16.60
CA PHE A 18 19.63 22.42 -15.57
C PHE A 18 19.78 21.07 -16.24
N ALA A 19 20.97 20.51 -16.23
CA ALA A 19 21.17 19.10 -16.53
C ALA A 19 20.47 18.31 -15.42
N SER A 20 19.24 17.88 -15.67
CA SER A 20 18.59 16.86 -14.89
C SER A 20 19.51 15.64 -14.92
N ALA A 21 20.12 15.31 -13.80
CA ALA A 21 20.94 14.12 -13.70
C ALA A 21 20.05 12.92 -14.04
N GLN A 22 20.31 12.30 -15.17
CA GLN A 22 19.54 11.15 -15.63
C GLN A 22 19.72 10.03 -14.59
N GLN A 23 18.63 9.66 -13.90
CA GLN A 23 18.67 8.58 -12.91
C GLN A 23 19.19 7.29 -13.56
N LYS A 24 20.01 6.56 -12.82
CA LYS A 24 20.52 5.25 -13.25
C LYS A 24 19.36 4.27 -13.48
N LYS A 25 19.55 3.28 -14.36
CA LYS A 25 18.61 2.16 -14.57
C LYS A 25 19.30 0.83 -14.28
N LEU A 26 18.53 -0.13 -13.76
CA LEU A 26 18.96 -1.51 -13.51
C LEU A 26 18.60 -2.44 -14.67
N GLY A 27 17.56 -2.08 -15.42
CA GLY A 27 17.03 -2.85 -16.54
C GLY A 27 16.74 -2.01 -17.78
N ASN A 28 16.14 -2.65 -18.79
CA ASN A 28 15.86 -2.04 -20.09
C ASN A 28 14.35 -1.79 -20.31
N GLU A 29 13.50 -1.94 -19.28
CA GLU A 29 12.07 -1.70 -19.42
C GLU A 29 11.80 -0.23 -19.78
N THR A 30 11.01 -0.01 -20.83
CA THR A 30 10.56 1.33 -21.21
C THR A 30 9.40 1.78 -20.33
N GLU A 31 9.15 3.10 -20.24
CA GLU A 31 8.00 3.63 -19.50
C GLU A 31 6.65 3.09 -20.03
N ALA A 32 6.53 2.88 -21.35
CA ALA A 32 5.33 2.31 -21.94
C ALA A 32 5.13 0.84 -21.51
N GLN A 33 6.19 0.05 -21.47
CA GLN A 33 6.16 -1.33 -20.99
C GLN A 33 5.82 -1.39 -19.49
N LYS A 34 6.44 -0.53 -18.67
CA LYS A 34 6.13 -0.40 -17.24
C LYS A 34 4.66 -0.04 -17.02
N LYS A 35 4.16 0.97 -17.73
CA LYS A 35 2.75 1.39 -17.67
C LYS A 35 1.81 0.24 -18.04
N GLN A 36 2.13 -0.54 -19.09
CA GLN A 36 1.31 -1.69 -19.50
C GLN A 36 1.34 -2.81 -18.45
N ARG A 37 2.52 -3.11 -17.88
CA ARG A 37 2.68 -4.12 -16.81
C ARG A 37 1.91 -3.76 -15.56
N MET A 38 1.93 -2.48 -15.17
CA MET A 38 1.28 -1.97 -13.97
C MET A 38 -0.21 -1.66 -14.15
N LYS A 39 -0.70 -1.64 -15.38
CA LYS A 39 -2.06 -1.18 -15.70
C LYS A 39 -3.15 -1.86 -14.87
N TRP A 40 -3.07 -3.18 -14.68
CA TRP A 40 -4.04 -3.92 -13.89
C TRP A 40 -4.12 -3.41 -12.44
N TRP A 41 -2.99 -3.01 -11.86
CA TRP A 41 -2.88 -2.55 -10.48
C TRP A 41 -3.35 -1.09 -10.35
N THR A 42 -2.97 -0.22 -11.29
CA THR A 42 -3.48 1.16 -11.31
C THR A 42 -4.98 1.23 -11.59
N ASP A 43 -5.54 0.25 -12.30
CA ASP A 43 -6.98 0.14 -12.53
C ASP A 43 -7.71 -0.45 -11.30
N ALA A 44 -7.05 -1.32 -10.53
CA ALA A 44 -7.62 -2.01 -9.36
C ALA A 44 -7.91 -1.10 -8.17
N ARG A 45 -7.04 -0.14 -7.90
CA ARG A 45 -7.14 0.89 -6.85
C ARG A 45 -7.22 0.43 -5.40
N PHE A 46 -7.73 -0.77 -5.11
CA PHE A 46 -8.02 -1.22 -3.75
C PHE A 46 -7.54 -2.65 -3.51
N GLY A 47 -6.74 -2.85 -2.46
CA GLY A 47 -6.20 -4.14 -2.05
C GLY A 47 -6.29 -4.40 -0.56
N MET A 48 -6.11 -5.67 -0.15
CA MET A 48 -6.02 -6.12 1.23
C MET A 48 -4.57 -6.38 1.61
N PHE A 49 -4.12 -5.81 2.72
CA PHE A 49 -2.90 -6.22 3.38
C PHE A 49 -3.23 -7.17 4.54
N ILE A 50 -2.44 -8.21 4.76
CA ILE A 50 -2.68 -9.16 5.84
C ILE A 50 -1.39 -9.32 6.63
N HIS A 51 -1.36 -8.76 7.86
CA HIS A 51 -0.25 -8.93 8.78
C HIS A 51 -0.55 -10.07 9.76
N TRP A 52 0.11 -11.20 9.54
CA TRP A 52 -0.11 -12.41 10.33
C TRP A 52 1.20 -13.14 10.63
N GLY A 53 1.36 -13.60 11.86
CA GLY A 53 2.55 -14.27 12.34
C GLY A 53 2.41 -14.70 13.81
N LEU A 54 3.51 -15.06 14.46
CA LEU A 54 3.53 -15.46 15.87
C LEU A 54 3.08 -14.34 16.80
N TYR A 55 3.26 -13.09 16.43
CA TYR A 55 2.80 -11.92 17.17
C TYR A 55 1.28 -11.90 17.38
N SER A 56 0.52 -12.55 16.51
CA SER A 56 -0.93 -12.71 16.69
C SER A 56 -1.27 -13.53 17.94
N GLN A 57 -0.39 -14.47 18.35
CA GLN A 57 -0.53 -15.20 19.61
C GLN A 57 -0.33 -14.29 20.82
N ALA A 58 0.64 -13.38 20.74
CA ALA A 58 0.84 -12.39 21.79
C ALA A 58 -0.34 -11.43 21.92
N ALA A 59 -1.04 -11.18 20.82
CA ALA A 59 -2.22 -10.31 20.72
C ALA A 59 -2.01 -8.89 21.29
N ARG A 60 -0.80 -8.35 21.10
CA ARG A 60 -0.35 -7.05 21.64
C ARG A 60 0.53 -6.30 20.63
N HIS A 61 0.12 -6.22 19.37
CA HIS A 61 0.85 -5.57 18.29
C HIS A 61 1.92 -6.45 17.61
N GLU A 62 2.19 -6.25 16.33
CA GLU A 62 3.20 -7.03 15.56
C GLU A 62 4.64 -6.74 16.02
N TRP A 63 4.88 -5.59 16.68
CA TRP A 63 6.16 -5.21 17.24
C TRP A 63 6.35 -5.69 18.70
N VAL A 64 5.48 -6.57 19.23
CA VAL A 64 5.54 -7.03 20.63
C VAL A 64 6.92 -7.55 21.03
N LYS A 65 7.59 -8.30 20.15
CA LYS A 65 8.95 -8.81 20.41
C LYS A 65 9.95 -7.68 20.61
N HIS A 66 9.85 -6.62 19.82
CA HIS A 66 10.69 -5.43 19.95
C HIS A 66 10.31 -4.61 21.17
N ASN A 67 9.03 -4.29 21.34
CA ASN A 67 8.54 -3.40 22.39
C ASN A 67 8.75 -3.96 23.79
N GLU A 68 8.72 -5.29 23.93
CA GLU A 68 8.96 -5.98 25.19
C GLU A 68 10.40 -6.51 25.31
N HIS A 69 11.29 -6.19 24.36
CA HIS A 69 12.70 -6.60 24.30
C HIS A 69 12.91 -8.11 24.45
N LEU A 70 12.00 -8.92 23.87
CA LEU A 70 12.02 -10.37 24.03
C LEU A 70 13.16 -11.03 23.26
N THR A 71 13.89 -11.89 23.94
CA THR A 71 14.87 -12.80 23.33
C THR A 71 14.17 -13.87 22.49
N ASN A 72 14.94 -14.58 21.65
CA ASN A 72 14.41 -15.71 20.90
C ASN A 72 13.85 -16.79 21.85
N ALA A 73 14.52 -17.09 22.95
CA ALA A 73 14.07 -18.08 23.93
C ALA A 73 12.75 -17.71 24.60
N GLU A 74 12.56 -16.44 24.97
CA GLU A 74 11.29 -15.95 25.55
C GLU A 74 10.15 -15.95 24.53
N TYR A 75 10.46 -15.74 23.23
CA TYR A 75 9.48 -15.69 22.16
C TYR A 75 9.11 -17.10 21.63
N GLU A 76 9.94 -18.14 21.91
CA GLU A 76 9.79 -19.52 21.44
C GLU A 76 8.44 -20.15 21.84
N LYS A 77 7.86 -19.72 22.99
CA LYS A 77 6.54 -20.16 23.43
C LYS A 77 5.45 -19.94 22.37
N TYR A 78 5.51 -18.84 21.60
CA TYR A 78 4.54 -18.55 20.54
C TYR A 78 4.71 -19.49 19.35
N PHE A 79 5.95 -19.85 18.99
CA PHE A 79 6.22 -20.85 17.96
C PHE A 79 5.66 -22.23 18.38
N ASN A 80 5.93 -22.67 19.61
CA ASN A 80 5.50 -23.95 20.13
C ASN A 80 3.98 -24.10 20.24
N GLN A 81 3.25 -22.98 20.35
CA GLN A 81 1.81 -22.98 20.50
C GLN A 81 1.04 -22.54 19.23
N PHE A 82 1.75 -22.18 18.15
CA PHE A 82 1.11 -21.69 16.94
C PHE A 82 0.29 -22.80 16.26
N ASP A 83 -1.04 -22.66 16.34
CA ASP A 83 -2.02 -23.59 15.81
C ASP A 83 -3.24 -22.83 15.28
N PRO A 84 -3.19 -22.35 14.02
CA PRO A 84 -4.30 -21.61 13.42
C PRO A 84 -5.41 -22.55 12.92
N ASP A 85 -6.09 -23.20 13.85
CA ASP A 85 -7.12 -24.21 13.62
C ASP A 85 -8.41 -23.67 12.98
N HIS A 86 -8.62 -22.33 13.01
CA HIS A 86 -9.73 -21.64 12.35
C HIS A 86 -9.31 -20.93 11.06
N PHE A 87 -8.10 -21.18 10.56
CA PHE A 87 -7.65 -20.57 9.31
C PHE A 87 -8.42 -21.11 8.10
N GLU A 88 -9.32 -20.30 7.59
CA GLU A 88 -10.14 -20.55 6.42
C GLU A 88 -9.80 -19.56 5.29
N PRO A 89 -8.75 -19.79 4.49
CA PRO A 89 -8.27 -18.83 3.48
C PRO A 89 -9.33 -18.51 2.41
N LYS A 90 -10.23 -19.44 2.10
CA LYS A 90 -11.37 -19.19 1.20
C LYS A 90 -12.35 -18.16 1.75
N LYS A 91 -12.56 -18.14 3.07
CA LYS A 91 -13.38 -17.12 3.73
C LYS A 91 -12.71 -15.75 3.63
N TRP A 92 -11.42 -15.66 3.94
CA TRP A 92 -10.65 -14.42 3.78
C TRP A 92 -10.73 -13.86 2.35
N ALA A 93 -10.57 -14.73 1.35
CA ALA A 93 -10.63 -14.33 -0.06
C ALA A 93 -12.02 -13.81 -0.46
N ARG A 94 -13.09 -14.47 -0.01
CA ARG A 94 -14.47 -14.00 -0.26
C ARG A 94 -14.77 -12.67 0.42
N GLU A 95 -14.35 -12.48 1.68
CA GLU A 95 -14.54 -11.23 2.41
C GLU A 95 -13.77 -10.08 1.74
N ALA A 96 -12.52 -10.31 1.33
CA ALA A 96 -11.74 -9.33 0.59
C ALA A 96 -12.41 -8.93 -0.74
N LYS A 97 -12.86 -9.92 -1.51
CA LYS A 97 -13.55 -9.71 -2.80
C LYS A 97 -14.86 -8.96 -2.62
N ALA A 98 -15.67 -9.36 -1.65
CA ALA A 98 -16.94 -8.72 -1.33
C ALA A 98 -16.76 -7.24 -0.94
N ALA A 99 -15.72 -6.93 -0.15
CA ALA A 99 -15.36 -5.57 0.20
C ALA A 99 -14.83 -4.72 -0.99
N GLY A 100 -14.75 -5.31 -2.19
CA GLY A 100 -14.30 -4.62 -3.41
C GLY A 100 -12.79 -4.64 -3.64
N MET A 101 -12.02 -5.40 -2.86
CA MET A 101 -10.59 -5.53 -3.07
C MET A 101 -10.29 -6.39 -4.31
N ARG A 102 -9.24 -6.05 -5.05
CA ARG A 102 -8.84 -6.70 -6.30
C ARG A 102 -7.54 -7.49 -6.19
N TYR A 103 -6.80 -7.29 -5.12
CA TYR A 103 -5.56 -7.99 -4.82
C TYR A 103 -5.38 -8.08 -3.31
N ALA A 104 -4.50 -8.99 -2.90
CA ALA A 104 -4.10 -9.11 -1.50
C ALA A 104 -2.60 -9.37 -1.38
N VAL A 105 -1.99 -8.85 -0.32
CA VAL A 105 -0.58 -9.05 0.04
C VAL A 105 -0.52 -9.66 1.44
N LEU A 106 0.09 -10.83 1.58
CA LEU A 106 0.28 -11.53 2.86
C LEU A 106 1.72 -11.36 3.36
N THR A 107 1.90 -11.10 4.64
CA THR A 107 3.22 -11.17 5.29
C THR A 107 3.72 -12.61 5.31
N THR A 108 4.50 -13.00 4.31
CA THR A 108 5.08 -14.35 4.24
C THR A 108 6.15 -14.59 5.30
N LYS A 109 6.91 -13.53 5.64
CA LYS A 109 7.82 -13.41 6.77
C LYS A 109 7.85 -11.96 7.26
N HIS A 110 7.46 -11.71 8.50
CA HIS A 110 7.58 -10.41 9.15
C HIS A 110 8.92 -10.27 9.90
N HIS A 111 9.18 -9.15 10.56
CA HIS A 111 10.45 -8.83 11.25
C HIS A 111 10.87 -9.89 12.29
N GLU A 112 9.94 -10.60 12.88
CA GLU A 112 10.22 -11.69 13.85
C GLU A 112 10.93 -12.91 13.27
N GLY A 113 11.05 -12.99 11.93
CA GLY A 113 11.75 -14.06 11.21
C GLY A 113 10.95 -15.32 10.98
N PHE A 114 9.71 -15.42 11.46
CA PHE A 114 8.86 -16.59 11.28
C PHE A 114 8.29 -16.67 9.87
N CYS A 115 8.49 -17.83 9.21
CA CYS A 115 7.98 -18.07 7.86
C CYS A 115 6.62 -18.75 7.89
N LEU A 116 5.59 -18.11 7.29
CA LEU A 116 4.28 -18.76 7.08
C LEU A 116 4.33 -19.81 5.97
N PHE A 117 5.41 -19.87 5.18
CA PHE A 117 5.65 -20.80 4.09
C PHE A 117 6.66 -21.88 4.46
N ASP A 118 6.62 -22.99 3.73
CA ASP A 118 7.54 -24.12 3.91
C ASP A 118 8.92 -23.84 3.30
N SER A 119 9.73 -22.99 3.95
CA SER A 119 11.09 -22.68 3.54
C SER A 119 12.03 -23.86 3.79
N LYS A 120 12.98 -24.10 2.87
CA LYS A 120 14.08 -25.06 3.05
C LYS A 120 15.25 -24.50 3.86
N TYR A 121 15.28 -23.17 4.04
CA TYR A 121 16.43 -22.47 4.62
C TYR A 121 16.29 -22.18 6.11
N THR A 122 15.14 -22.51 6.72
CA THR A 122 14.93 -22.38 8.15
C THR A 122 13.98 -23.45 8.71
N ASN A 123 14.16 -23.78 9.98
CA ASN A 123 13.19 -24.57 10.74
C ASN A 123 12.16 -23.70 11.46
N TYR A 124 12.33 -22.37 11.45
CA TYR A 124 11.41 -21.40 12.08
C TYR A 124 10.28 -21.04 11.11
N LYS A 125 9.40 -22.01 10.90
CA LYS A 125 8.35 -21.99 9.88
C LYS A 125 7.07 -22.70 10.32
N ALA A 126 5.94 -22.34 9.71
CA ALA A 126 4.61 -22.85 10.07
C ALA A 126 4.49 -24.38 9.96
N THR A 127 5.12 -25.01 8.99
CA THR A 127 5.09 -26.48 8.84
C THR A 127 5.78 -27.24 9.98
N ASN A 128 6.58 -26.55 10.80
CA ASN A 128 7.25 -27.13 11.98
C ASN A 128 6.53 -26.80 13.29
N THR A 129 5.47 -26.01 13.27
CA THR A 129 4.60 -25.74 14.42
C THR A 129 3.47 -26.77 14.52
N LYS A 130 2.50 -26.55 15.42
CA LYS A 130 1.28 -27.37 15.48
C LYS A 130 0.43 -27.25 14.21
N ALA A 131 0.55 -26.15 13.48
CA ALA A 131 -0.13 -25.92 12.20
C ALA A 131 0.13 -27.04 11.18
N LYS A 132 1.38 -27.49 11.04
CA LYS A 132 1.82 -28.51 10.05
C LYS A 132 1.39 -28.20 8.61
N ARG A 133 1.18 -26.93 8.28
CA ARG A 133 0.60 -26.45 7.02
C ARG A 133 1.50 -25.41 6.38
N ASP A 134 1.55 -25.36 5.05
CA ASP A 134 2.08 -24.23 4.28
C ASP A 134 0.96 -23.19 4.08
N LEU A 135 0.90 -22.22 4.99
CA LEU A 135 -0.18 -21.25 5.05
C LEU A 135 -0.15 -20.28 3.85
N VAL A 136 1.04 -20.05 3.28
CA VAL A 136 1.20 -19.24 2.07
C VAL A 136 0.61 -19.95 0.85
N LYS A 137 0.82 -21.26 0.73
CA LYS A 137 0.22 -22.03 -0.36
C LYS A 137 -1.30 -21.95 -0.33
N GLU A 138 -1.88 -22.15 0.83
CA GLU A 138 -3.33 -22.14 1.01
C GLU A 138 -3.93 -20.74 0.74
N PHE A 139 -3.27 -19.68 1.19
CA PHE A 139 -3.62 -18.30 0.85
C PHE A 139 -3.62 -18.08 -0.67
N VAL A 140 -2.53 -18.45 -1.35
CA VAL A 140 -2.40 -18.27 -2.80
C VAL A 140 -3.50 -19.01 -3.56
N ASP A 141 -3.75 -20.25 -3.22
CA ASP A 141 -4.77 -21.08 -3.89
C ASP A 141 -6.17 -20.47 -3.71
N ALA A 142 -6.51 -20.03 -2.49
CA ALA A 142 -7.80 -19.46 -2.17
C ALA A 142 -8.06 -18.10 -2.86
N PHE A 143 -7.09 -17.20 -2.80
CA PHE A 143 -7.25 -15.86 -3.39
C PHE A 143 -7.30 -15.90 -4.92
N ARG A 144 -6.50 -16.75 -5.55
CA ARG A 144 -6.58 -16.98 -6.99
C ARG A 144 -7.90 -17.60 -7.43
N ALA A 145 -8.43 -18.53 -6.66
CA ALA A 145 -9.72 -19.14 -6.96
C ALA A 145 -10.87 -18.11 -6.97
N GLU A 146 -10.76 -17.06 -6.16
CA GLU A 146 -11.71 -15.93 -6.17
C GLU A 146 -11.38 -14.86 -7.26
N GLY A 147 -10.32 -15.04 -8.03
CA GLY A 147 -9.91 -14.11 -9.10
C GLY A 147 -9.11 -12.91 -8.60
N LEU A 148 -8.67 -12.90 -7.34
CA LEU A 148 -7.84 -11.87 -6.77
C LEU A 148 -6.38 -12.03 -7.19
N LYS A 149 -5.68 -10.91 -7.41
CA LYS A 149 -4.23 -10.91 -7.61
C LYS A 149 -3.53 -11.15 -6.28
N VAL A 150 -2.37 -11.82 -6.33
CA VAL A 150 -1.67 -12.29 -5.14
C VAL A 150 -0.31 -11.60 -5.02
N GLY A 151 -0.05 -11.05 -3.85
CA GLY A 151 1.22 -10.46 -3.48
C GLY A 151 1.79 -11.05 -2.19
N PHE A 152 3.10 -10.91 -2.05
CA PHE A 152 3.85 -11.29 -0.87
C PHE A 152 4.56 -10.09 -0.28
N TYR A 153 4.39 -9.90 1.03
CA TYR A 153 5.27 -9.06 1.81
C TYR A 153 6.40 -9.92 2.36
N TYR A 154 7.60 -9.38 2.32
CA TYR A 154 8.78 -9.99 2.92
C TYR A 154 9.63 -8.93 3.63
N SER A 155 9.85 -9.14 4.94
CA SER A 155 10.70 -8.27 5.75
C SER A 155 12.18 -8.46 5.43
N LEU A 156 12.88 -7.36 5.19
CA LEU A 156 14.34 -7.32 5.10
C LEU A 156 15.00 -7.50 6.49
N LEU A 157 14.30 -7.10 7.55
CA LEU A 157 14.70 -7.39 8.93
C LEU A 157 14.46 -8.86 9.26
N ASP A 158 15.29 -9.38 10.18
CA ASP A 158 15.07 -10.69 10.77
C ASP A 158 15.62 -10.73 12.22
N TRP A 159 14.72 -10.63 13.17
CA TRP A 159 15.07 -10.63 14.60
C TRP A 159 15.43 -12.01 15.15
N HIS A 160 15.24 -13.05 14.34
CA HIS A 160 15.53 -14.44 14.75
C HIS A 160 16.84 -14.96 14.16
N HIS A 161 17.22 -14.53 12.93
CA HIS A 161 18.35 -15.12 12.21
C HIS A 161 19.69 -14.83 12.90
N PRO A 162 20.55 -15.86 13.15
CA PRO A 162 21.79 -15.68 13.90
C PRO A 162 22.81 -14.79 13.20
N ASP A 163 22.81 -14.73 11.87
CA ASP A 163 23.76 -13.91 11.09
C ASP A 163 23.23 -12.53 10.75
N TYR A 164 21.95 -12.20 11.07
CA TYR A 164 21.42 -10.84 10.90
C TYR A 164 22.16 -9.89 11.83
N THR A 165 22.91 -8.91 11.29
CA THR A 165 23.56 -7.90 12.13
C THR A 165 22.49 -6.99 12.71
N MET A 166 22.47 -6.89 14.03
CA MET A 166 21.47 -6.11 14.76
C MET A 166 21.58 -4.62 14.43
N ASP A 167 20.48 -3.94 14.38
CA ASP A 167 20.34 -2.49 14.23
C ASP A 167 19.35 -1.97 15.28
N ASN A 168 19.01 -0.70 15.24
CA ASN A 168 18.11 -0.07 16.23
C ASN A 168 16.70 -0.65 16.26
N ALA A 169 16.27 -1.33 15.20
CA ALA A 169 14.98 -2.01 15.17
C ALA A 169 15.02 -3.42 15.77
N HIS A 170 16.23 -3.92 16.13
CA HIS A 170 16.33 -5.25 16.73
C HIS A 170 15.93 -5.21 18.22
N PRO A 171 15.11 -6.17 18.72
CA PRO A 171 14.61 -6.20 20.10
C PRO A 171 15.67 -6.09 21.18
N LEU A 172 16.86 -6.60 20.93
CA LEU A 172 17.98 -6.62 21.89
C LEU A 172 18.86 -5.36 21.83
N VAL A 173 18.58 -4.43 20.93
CA VAL A 173 19.30 -3.14 20.84
C VAL A 173 18.42 -2.07 21.48
N GLN A 174 18.84 -1.57 22.64
CA GLN A 174 18.14 -0.49 23.34
C GLN A 174 18.61 0.87 22.83
N VAL A 175 17.77 1.88 23.02
CA VAL A 175 18.02 3.26 22.51
C VAL A 175 19.35 3.85 22.98
N ASP A 176 19.79 3.47 24.19
CA ASP A 176 21.02 3.90 24.83
C ASP A 176 22.22 2.95 24.62
N THR A 177 22.07 1.94 23.76
CA THR A 177 23.13 0.97 23.47
C THR A 177 24.36 1.70 22.93
N ASN A 178 25.43 1.68 23.71
CA ASN A 178 26.71 2.25 23.29
C ASN A 178 27.45 1.34 22.29
N LYS A 179 28.48 1.88 21.62
CA LYS A 179 29.23 1.18 20.59
C LYS A 179 29.80 -0.18 21.07
N ALA A 180 30.32 -0.27 22.30
CA ALA A 180 30.90 -1.50 22.82
C ALA A 180 29.84 -2.61 22.99
N ASN A 181 28.68 -2.27 23.48
CA ASN A 181 27.56 -3.21 23.57
C ASN A 181 27.06 -3.60 22.18
N TYR A 182 26.96 -2.66 21.28
CA TYR A 182 26.58 -2.95 19.88
C TYR A 182 27.57 -3.92 19.22
N ASP A 183 28.86 -3.67 19.32
CA ASP A 183 29.91 -4.55 18.78
C ASP A 183 29.84 -5.95 19.42
N ARG A 184 29.56 -6.03 20.73
CA ARG A 184 29.38 -7.31 21.45
C ARG A 184 28.17 -8.08 20.95
N LEU A 185 27.02 -7.43 20.72
CA LEU A 185 25.80 -8.04 20.19
C LEU A 185 25.98 -8.56 18.78
N ASN A 186 26.81 -7.91 17.98
CA ASN A 186 27.08 -8.27 16.58
C ASN A 186 28.29 -9.19 16.41
N LYS A 187 29.02 -9.53 17.48
CA LYS A 187 30.18 -10.42 17.40
C LYS A 187 29.80 -11.79 16.83
N GLY A 188 30.45 -12.16 15.72
CA GLY A 188 30.26 -13.46 15.05
C GLY A 188 29.10 -13.49 14.06
N ARG A 189 28.30 -12.42 13.93
CA ARG A 189 27.26 -12.31 12.90
C ARG A 189 27.84 -11.97 11.54
N ASP A 190 27.32 -12.57 10.49
CA ASP A 190 27.79 -12.37 9.11
C ASP A 190 26.63 -11.98 8.18
N MET A 191 26.56 -10.69 7.86
CA MET A 191 25.52 -10.15 6.99
C MET A 191 25.56 -10.74 5.56
N ASN A 192 26.70 -11.29 5.11
CA ASN A 192 26.76 -11.95 3.80
C ASN A 192 25.97 -13.25 3.81
N LYS A 193 26.09 -14.05 4.89
CA LYS A 193 25.28 -15.27 5.07
C LYS A 193 23.80 -14.94 5.19
N TYR A 194 23.47 -13.86 5.90
CA TYR A 194 22.07 -13.40 5.97
C TYR A 194 21.55 -12.98 4.60
N ARG A 195 22.31 -12.23 3.78
CA ARG A 195 21.92 -11.87 2.40
C ARG A 195 21.65 -13.08 1.52
N GLU A 196 22.48 -14.10 1.63
CA GLU A 196 22.28 -15.36 0.90
C GLU A 196 20.99 -16.05 1.33
N TYR A 197 20.76 -16.15 2.64
CA TYR A 197 19.52 -16.69 3.20
C TYR A 197 18.29 -15.92 2.69
N LEU A 198 18.30 -14.59 2.80
CA LEU A 198 17.23 -13.70 2.33
C LEU A 198 16.95 -13.93 0.85
N LYS A 199 17.99 -13.89 0.00
CA LYS A 199 17.86 -14.11 -1.44
C LYS A 199 17.26 -15.46 -1.76
N ASN A 200 17.73 -16.51 -1.11
CA ASN A 200 17.26 -17.88 -1.31
C ASN A 200 15.78 -18.03 -0.91
N GLN A 201 15.34 -17.45 0.19
CA GLN A 201 13.93 -17.45 0.57
C GLN A 201 13.04 -16.68 -0.42
N VAL A 202 13.51 -15.53 -0.91
CA VAL A 202 12.77 -14.79 -1.95
C VAL A 202 12.68 -15.60 -3.24
N ILE A 203 13.74 -16.31 -3.65
CA ILE A 203 13.70 -17.24 -4.80
C ILE A 203 12.66 -18.35 -4.58
N GLU A 204 12.59 -18.93 -3.37
CA GLU A 204 11.55 -19.90 -3.05
C GLU A 204 10.15 -19.34 -3.26
N LEU A 205 9.89 -18.13 -2.73
CA LEU A 205 8.59 -17.46 -2.87
C LEU A 205 8.26 -17.18 -4.34
N MET A 206 9.24 -16.81 -5.15
CA MET A 206 9.04 -16.51 -6.58
C MET A 206 8.92 -17.76 -7.47
N THR A 207 9.24 -18.95 -6.96
CA THR A 207 9.25 -20.18 -7.77
C THR A 207 8.27 -21.26 -7.33
N LYS A 208 7.90 -21.31 -6.05
CA LYS A 208 7.06 -22.38 -5.48
C LYS A 208 5.54 -22.18 -5.69
N TYR A 209 5.10 -20.96 -5.83
CA TYR A 209 3.66 -20.61 -5.72
C TYR A 209 3.05 -20.14 -7.06
N GLY A 210 3.71 -20.42 -8.19
CA GLY A 210 3.27 -19.99 -9.52
C GLY A 210 3.43 -18.47 -9.71
N LYS A 211 2.51 -17.85 -10.45
CA LYS A 211 2.58 -16.41 -10.73
C LYS A 211 2.34 -15.59 -9.46
N ILE A 212 3.26 -14.68 -9.16
CA ILE A 212 3.12 -13.68 -8.10
C ILE A 212 3.00 -12.31 -8.75
N ASP A 213 1.98 -11.55 -8.35
CA ASP A 213 1.66 -10.27 -8.99
C ASP A 213 2.36 -9.09 -8.31
N ILE A 214 2.60 -9.16 -6.98
CA ILE A 214 3.24 -8.10 -6.19
C ILE A 214 4.27 -8.69 -5.23
N LEU A 215 5.45 -8.06 -5.15
CA LEU A 215 6.41 -8.26 -4.07
C LEU A 215 6.55 -6.95 -3.28
N TRP A 216 6.14 -7.00 -2.03
CA TRP A 216 6.17 -5.90 -1.08
C TRP A 216 7.32 -6.13 -0.09
N MET A 217 8.49 -5.52 -0.36
CA MET A 217 9.65 -5.57 0.53
C MET A 217 9.50 -4.52 1.62
N ASP A 218 10.08 -4.76 2.78
CA ASP A 218 9.97 -3.80 3.86
C ASP A 218 11.27 -3.60 4.61
N TRP A 219 11.45 -2.35 5.04
CA TRP A 219 12.48 -1.89 5.93
C TRP A 219 13.87 -1.65 5.30
N SER A 220 14.01 -0.53 4.59
CA SER A 220 15.31 0.06 4.30
C SER A 220 15.29 1.50 4.79
N TRP A 221 16.20 1.87 5.67
CA TRP A 221 16.35 3.24 6.11
C TRP A 221 17.79 3.75 6.00
N ASN A 222 17.96 5.07 6.01
CA ASN A 222 19.24 5.72 5.78
C ASN A 222 20.29 5.33 6.83
N LYS A 223 21.52 5.03 6.37
CA LYS A 223 22.70 4.71 7.20
C LYS A 223 23.13 5.81 8.18
N GLY A 224 22.67 7.06 7.98
CA GLY A 224 22.94 8.17 8.90
C GLY A 224 22.34 7.99 10.30
N ASP A 225 21.31 7.17 10.42
CA ASP A 225 20.69 6.82 11.70
C ASP A 225 21.25 5.49 12.20
N LYS A 226 22.27 5.57 13.09
CA LYS A 226 22.68 4.49 14.00
C LYS A 226 22.48 3.06 13.46
N HIS A 227 23.33 2.63 12.50
CA HIS A 227 23.38 1.26 11.98
C HIS A 227 22.22 0.81 11.07
N GLY A 228 21.43 1.73 10.53
CA GLY A 228 20.44 1.43 9.50
C GLY A 228 21.04 0.71 8.29
N LYS A 229 20.22 -0.05 7.59
CA LYS A 229 20.61 -0.82 6.41
C LYS A 229 19.88 -0.31 5.18
N TRP A 230 20.58 -0.32 4.05
CA TRP A 230 20.11 0.27 2.82
C TRP A 230 20.56 -0.52 1.60
N GLY A 231 19.84 -0.52 0.53
CA GLY A 231 20.16 -1.06 -0.79
C GLY A 231 21.27 -2.14 -0.86
N ASP A 232 22.53 -1.73 -0.82
CA ASP A 232 23.67 -2.66 -0.94
C ASP A 232 23.82 -3.60 0.26
N ASP A 233 23.37 -3.23 1.45
CA ASP A 233 23.39 -4.11 2.63
C ASP A 233 22.47 -5.33 2.45
N TRP A 234 21.42 -5.18 1.64
CA TRP A 234 20.51 -6.27 1.28
C TRP A 234 20.91 -7.03 0.02
N GLY A 235 21.91 -6.54 -0.74
CA GLY A 235 22.17 -7.00 -2.10
C GLY A 235 21.00 -6.67 -3.05
N ALA A 236 20.33 -5.54 -2.83
CA ALA A 236 19.04 -5.20 -3.41
C ALA A 236 19.02 -5.20 -4.95
N LYS A 237 20.10 -4.77 -5.60
CA LYS A 237 20.21 -4.74 -7.08
C LYS A 237 20.12 -6.15 -7.68
N ASP A 238 20.91 -7.08 -7.12
CA ASP A 238 20.93 -8.44 -7.57
C ASP A 238 19.62 -9.18 -7.21
N LEU A 239 19.08 -8.92 -6.02
CA LEU A 239 17.78 -9.43 -5.59
C LEU A 239 16.66 -8.98 -6.53
N LEU A 240 16.53 -7.68 -6.83
CA LEU A 240 15.50 -7.15 -7.72
C LEU A 240 15.63 -7.70 -9.14
N LYS A 241 16.86 -7.79 -9.67
CA LYS A 241 17.12 -8.40 -10.96
C LYS A 241 16.68 -9.87 -11.00
N THR A 242 17.01 -10.64 -9.96
CA THR A 242 16.60 -12.04 -9.83
C THR A 242 15.08 -12.18 -9.78
N VAL A 243 14.40 -11.36 -8.98
CA VAL A 243 12.94 -11.34 -8.88
C VAL A 243 12.28 -11.08 -10.23
N ARG A 244 12.73 -10.07 -10.97
CA ARG A 244 12.19 -9.72 -12.30
C ARG A 244 12.48 -10.78 -13.37
N GLN A 245 13.60 -11.51 -13.25
CA GLN A 245 13.88 -12.64 -14.12
C GLN A 245 12.95 -13.82 -13.87
N LEU A 246 12.66 -14.12 -12.61
CA LEU A 246 11.77 -15.22 -12.21
C LEU A 246 10.30 -14.89 -12.47
N GLN A 247 9.91 -13.62 -12.29
CA GLN A 247 8.54 -13.13 -12.42
C GLN A 247 8.51 -11.83 -13.25
N PRO A 248 8.59 -11.89 -14.60
CA PRO A 248 8.72 -10.69 -15.43
C PRO A 248 7.57 -9.69 -15.32
N GLY A 249 6.37 -10.17 -14.93
CA GLY A 249 5.17 -9.33 -14.74
C GLY A 249 4.98 -8.77 -13.33
N ILE A 250 5.90 -9.06 -12.39
CA ILE A 250 5.75 -8.66 -10.99
C ILE A 250 5.88 -7.15 -10.78
N ILE A 251 5.13 -6.63 -9.84
CA ILE A 251 5.25 -5.24 -9.36
C ILE A 251 6.00 -5.27 -8.02
N VAL A 252 6.97 -4.40 -7.83
CA VAL A 252 7.80 -4.33 -6.63
C VAL A 252 7.77 -2.90 -6.07
N ASN A 253 7.53 -2.75 -4.77
CA ASN A 253 7.55 -1.45 -4.11
C ASN A 253 8.98 -0.86 -4.02
N ASN A 254 9.10 0.40 -3.56
CA ASN A 254 10.37 1.10 -3.49
C ASN A 254 11.22 0.83 -2.23
N ARG A 255 10.77 -0.03 -1.30
CA ARG A 255 11.42 -0.23 0.03
C ARG A 255 12.68 -1.10 0.01
N LEU A 256 13.22 -1.43 -1.17
CA LEU A 256 14.56 -2.03 -1.28
C LEU A 256 15.71 -1.03 -1.08
N GLY A 257 15.43 0.28 -0.98
CA GLY A 257 16.46 1.31 -0.81
C GLY A 257 17.26 1.59 -2.08
N LEU A 258 16.65 1.46 -3.26
CA LEU A 258 17.26 1.70 -4.57
C LEU A 258 16.81 3.03 -5.19
N TYR A 259 16.69 4.09 -4.39
CA TYR A 259 16.14 5.39 -4.83
C TYR A 259 16.99 6.14 -5.89
N ASP A 260 18.26 5.77 -6.04
CA ASP A 260 19.12 6.30 -7.10
C ASP A 260 18.80 5.75 -8.50
N TYR A 261 17.91 4.75 -8.55
CA TYR A 261 17.53 4.06 -9.78
C TYR A 261 16.05 4.32 -10.10
N SER A 262 15.76 4.78 -11.32
CA SER A 262 14.37 5.05 -11.76
C SER A 262 13.49 3.81 -11.82
N ASP A 263 14.09 2.63 -11.86
CA ASP A 263 13.46 1.32 -11.87
C ASP A 263 13.79 0.47 -10.63
N GLY A 264 14.31 1.12 -9.57
CA GLY A 264 14.60 0.49 -8.27
C GLY A 264 13.37 0.08 -7.47
N GLY A 265 12.19 0.52 -7.90
CA GLY A 265 10.86 0.15 -7.43
C GLY A 265 9.83 0.64 -8.44
N ASP A 266 8.62 0.08 -8.38
CA ASP A 266 7.55 0.42 -9.30
C ASP A 266 6.60 1.47 -8.74
N PHE A 267 6.44 1.53 -7.41
CA PHE A 267 5.54 2.45 -6.72
C PHE A 267 6.08 2.84 -5.34
N GLU A 268 5.70 4.04 -4.91
CA GLU A 268 5.98 4.54 -3.56
C GLU A 268 4.90 4.06 -2.56
N THR A 269 5.27 3.98 -1.28
CA THR A 269 4.40 3.45 -0.23
C THR A 269 4.26 4.43 0.93
N PRO A 270 3.51 5.55 0.77
CA PRO A 270 3.18 6.43 1.88
C PRO A 270 2.40 5.64 2.95
N GLU A 271 2.90 5.67 4.19
CA GLU A 271 2.39 4.86 5.28
C GLU A 271 1.68 5.74 6.30
N GLN A 272 0.40 5.46 6.54
CA GLN A 272 -0.45 6.14 7.53
C GLN A 272 -0.42 7.69 7.45
N VAL A 273 -0.20 8.21 6.23
CA VAL A 273 -0.14 9.65 5.98
C VAL A 273 -1.53 10.28 5.94
N SER A 274 -1.60 11.58 6.23
CA SER A 274 -2.82 12.38 6.13
C SER A 274 -3.21 12.69 4.68
N SER A 275 -4.41 13.20 4.48
CA SER A 275 -4.88 13.66 3.16
C SER A 275 -3.98 14.73 2.56
N GLU A 276 -3.53 15.69 3.37
CA GLU A 276 -2.67 16.81 2.94
C GLU A 276 -1.27 16.32 2.53
N GLU A 277 -0.77 15.28 3.20
CA GLU A 277 0.51 14.70 2.84
C GLU A 277 0.49 13.95 1.50
N LEU A 278 -0.68 13.43 1.09
CA LEU A 278 -0.82 12.74 -0.19
C LEU A 278 -0.68 13.67 -1.41
N GLU A 279 -0.90 14.97 -1.27
CA GLU A 279 -0.66 15.95 -2.34
C GLU A 279 0.79 15.93 -2.84
N LYS A 280 1.76 15.58 -1.98
CA LYS A 280 3.19 15.43 -2.35
C LYS A 280 3.45 14.28 -3.32
N TYR A 281 2.46 13.41 -3.51
CA TYR A 281 2.52 12.24 -4.40
C TYR A 281 1.79 12.47 -5.73
N HIS A 282 1.19 13.64 -5.96
CA HIS A 282 0.60 13.95 -7.27
C HIS A 282 1.62 13.75 -8.40
N GLY A 283 1.20 13.07 -9.45
CA GLY A 283 2.07 12.70 -10.58
C GLY A 283 2.99 11.51 -10.35
N LYS A 284 3.01 10.96 -9.13
CA LYS A 284 3.75 9.73 -8.80
C LYS A 284 2.83 8.52 -8.82
N THR A 285 3.44 7.35 -8.95
CA THR A 285 2.73 6.06 -8.77
C THR A 285 2.92 5.63 -7.32
N PHE A 286 1.83 5.50 -6.56
CA PHE A 286 1.89 5.18 -5.14
C PHE A 286 0.73 4.31 -4.66
N GLU A 287 0.97 3.63 -3.55
CA GLU A 287 -0.02 2.88 -2.78
C GLU A 287 0.04 3.32 -1.32
N THR A 288 -1.03 3.95 -0.85
CA THR A 288 -1.14 4.28 0.57
C THR A 288 -1.40 3.00 1.35
N CYS A 289 -0.56 2.70 2.34
CA CYS A 289 -0.79 1.59 3.24
C CYS A 289 -1.38 2.10 4.56
N GLN A 290 -2.55 1.54 4.90
CA GLN A 290 -3.37 1.96 6.04
C GLN A 290 -3.90 0.74 6.80
N THR A 291 -4.38 0.97 8.01
CA THR A 291 -4.90 -0.07 8.90
C THR A 291 -6.37 0.17 9.24
N PHE A 292 -7.10 -0.90 9.60
CA PHE A 292 -8.44 -0.77 10.19
C PHE A 292 -8.40 -0.13 11.58
N SER A 293 -7.29 -0.28 12.30
CA SER A 293 -7.08 0.19 13.67
C SER A 293 -5.70 0.83 13.84
N GLY A 294 -5.18 0.96 15.04
CA GLY A 294 -3.86 1.52 15.31
C GLY A 294 -2.69 0.56 15.10
N SER A 295 -2.94 -0.75 14.83
CA SER A 295 -1.91 -1.78 14.68
C SER A 295 -2.01 -2.52 13.35
N TRP A 296 -0.86 -3.04 12.87
CA TRP A 296 -0.82 -3.90 11.68
C TRP A 296 -1.20 -5.34 12.04
N GLY A 297 -0.57 -5.92 13.07
CA GLY A 297 -0.90 -7.23 13.59
C GLY A 297 -2.11 -7.21 14.52
N TYR A 298 -2.62 -8.39 14.83
CA TYR A 298 -3.74 -8.52 15.78
C TYR A 298 -3.36 -7.96 17.17
N TYR A 299 -4.22 -7.06 17.65
CA TYR A 299 -4.16 -6.55 19.03
C TYR A 299 -5.55 -6.70 19.66
N ARG A 300 -5.66 -7.59 20.65
CA ARG A 300 -6.94 -7.92 21.30
C ARG A 300 -7.61 -6.69 21.92
N ASP A 301 -6.82 -5.89 22.63
CA ASP A 301 -7.29 -4.75 23.40
C ASP A 301 -7.24 -3.43 22.62
N GLU A 302 -7.15 -3.49 21.28
CA GLU A 302 -7.16 -2.35 20.37
C GLU A 302 -8.46 -1.57 20.47
N ASN A 303 -8.37 -0.25 20.68
CA ASN A 303 -9.51 0.65 20.83
C ASN A 303 -9.56 1.82 19.84
N THR A 304 -8.63 1.83 18.86
CA THR A 304 -8.51 2.90 17.86
C THR A 304 -9.10 2.49 16.51
N TRP A 305 -10.14 1.68 16.50
CA TRP A 305 -10.81 1.23 15.28
C TRP A 305 -11.42 2.40 14.52
N LYS A 306 -11.11 2.46 13.23
CA LYS A 306 -11.66 3.47 12.32
C LYS A 306 -13.14 3.21 12.04
N THR A 307 -13.92 4.27 11.97
CA THR A 307 -15.33 4.20 11.53
C THR A 307 -15.42 3.88 10.03
N HIS A 308 -16.58 3.43 9.56
CA HIS A 308 -16.83 3.19 8.13
C HIS A 308 -16.52 4.42 7.28
N ARG A 309 -16.95 5.59 7.74
CA ARG A 309 -16.68 6.87 7.08
C ARG A 309 -15.17 7.13 6.95
N GLN A 310 -14.40 6.88 7.99
CA GLN A 310 -12.95 7.04 7.95
C GLN A 310 -12.29 6.04 6.98
N LEU A 311 -12.75 4.79 6.93
CA LEU A 311 -12.23 3.79 5.99
C LEU A 311 -12.55 4.13 4.53
N LEU A 312 -13.77 4.60 4.26
CA LEU A 312 -14.16 5.12 2.94
C LEU A 312 -13.36 6.36 2.57
N ASP A 313 -13.13 7.26 3.53
CA ASP A 313 -12.31 8.44 3.31
C ASP A 313 -10.88 8.09 2.91
N LEU A 314 -10.25 7.09 3.54
CA LEU A 314 -8.93 6.60 3.14
C LEU A 314 -8.92 6.12 1.68
N LEU A 315 -9.94 5.35 1.27
CA LEU A 315 -10.05 4.84 -0.10
C LEU A 315 -10.27 5.97 -1.12
N ILE A 316 -11.27 6.81 -0.88
CA ILE A 316 -11.62 7.92 -1.77
C ILE A 316 -10.45 8.90 -1.87
N THR A 317 -9.80 9.22 -0.74
CA THR A 317 -8.63 10.12 -0.72
C THR A 317 -7.47 9.57 -1.51
N SER A 318 -7.14 8.28 -1.34
CA SER A 318 -6.06 7.65 -2.12
C SER A 318 -6.32 7.75 -3.62
N VAL A 319 -7.53 7.42 -4.06
CA VAL A 319 -7.91 7.43 -5.48
C VAL A 319 -8.02 8.85 -6.04
N SER A 320 -8.57 9.80 -5.27
CA SER A 320 -8.68 11.21 -5.68
C SER A 320 -7.31 11.89 -5.83
N ASN A 321 -6.27 11.36 -5.20
CA ASN A 321 -4.88 11.78 -5.39
C ASN A 321 -4.12 10.94 -6.45
N GLY A 322 -4.80 10.00 -7.13
CA GLY A 322 -4.24 9.20 -8.21
C GLY A 322 -3.55 7.91 -7.79
N GLY A 323 -3.57 7.58 -6.49
CA GLY A 323 -2.94 6.38 -5.93
C GLY A 323 -3.89 5.21 -5.70
N ASN A 324 -3.32 4.14 -5.15
CA ASN A 324 -4.04 2.98 -4.64
C ASN A 324 -4.14 3.04 -3.11
N LEU A 325 -5.10 2.31 -2.55
CA LEU A 325 -5.13 1.98 -1.13
C LEU A 325 -4.90 0.47 -0.94
N ILE A 326 -3.97 0.10 -0.06
CA ILE A 326 -3.89 -1.23 0.53
C ILE A 326 -4.28 -1.13 2.01
N LEU A 327 -5.38 -1.80 2.39
CA LEU A 327 -5.96 -1.69 3.73
C LEU A 327 -5.71 -2.98 4.52
N ASN A 328 -5.09 -2.83 5.69
CA ASN A 328 -4.57 -3.94 6.47
C ASN A 328 -5.54 -4.50 7.49
N VAL A 329 -5.59 -5.84 7.53
CA VAL A 329 -6.20 -6.62 8.59
C VAL A 329 -5.15 -7.49 9.28
N GLY A 330 -5.23 -7.58 10.62
CA GLY A 330 -4.43 -8.50 11.44
C GLY A 330 -5.29 -9.68 11.92
N PRO A 331 -5.15 -10.88 11.35
CA PRO A 331 -5.88 -12.07 11.82
C PRO A 331 -5.47 -12.46 13.23
N THR A 332 -6.38 -13.07 13.97
CA THR A 332 -6.11 -13.69 15.27
C THR A 332 -5.10 -14.82 15.17
N ALA A 333 -4.58 -15.29 16.28
CA ALA A 333 -3.68 -16.45 16.31
C ALA A 333 -4.32 -17.71 15.72
N ARG A 334 -5.63 -17.86 15.83
CA ARG A 334 -6.39 -18.99 15.29
C ARG A 334 -6.71 -18.86 13.79
N GLY A 335 -6.38 -17.72 13.17
CA GLY A 335 -6.55 -17.49 11.73
C GLY A 335 -7.91 -16.91 11.34
N GLU A 336 -8.61 -16.27 12.25
CA GLU A 336 -9.86 -15.57 11.97
C GLU A 336 -9.62 -14.05 11.88
N PHE A 337 -10.41 -13.36 11.08
CA PHE A 337 -10.51 -11.92 11.21
C PHE A 337 -11.32 -11.57 12.47
N ASP A 338 -10.87 -10.56 13.21
CA ASP A 338 -11.65 -10.01 14.32
C ASP A 338 -13.04 -9.57 13.84
N TYR A 339 -14.06 -9.76 14.67
CA TYR A 339 -15.44 -9.39 14.29
C TYR A 339 -15.58 -7.92 13.88
N ARG A 340 -14.77 -7.03 14.46
CA ARG A 340 -14.74 -5.60 14.10
C ARG A 340 -14.19 -5.40 12.67
N ALA A 341 -13.18 -6.16 12.28
CA ALA A 341 -12.65 -6.16 10.92
C ALA A 341 -13.67 -6.72 9.92
N THR A 342 -14.33 -7.84 10.26
CA THR A 342 -15.38 -8.42 9.42
C THR A 342 -16.54 -7.44 9.22
N HIS A 343 -17.01 -6.79 10.29
CA HIS A 343 -18.08 -5.78 10.19
C HIS A 343 -17.67 -4.57 9.33
N ALA A 344 -16.41 -4.13 9.44
CA ALA A 344 -15.89 -3.06 8.61
C ALA A 344 -15.78 -3.47 7.12
N LEU A 345 -15.37 -4.73 6.83
CA LEU A 345 -15.36 -5.29 5.47
C LEU A 345 -16.78 -5.37 4.88
N ASP A 346 -17.79 -5.80 5.67
CA ASP A 346 -19.19 -5.84 5.23
C ASP A 346 -19.70 -4.44 4.89
N SER A 347 -19.33 -3.43 5.66
CA SER A 347 -19.74 -2.06 5.41
C SER A 347 -19.06 -1.47 4.15
N LEU A 348 -17.79 -1.80 3.93
CA LEU A 348 -17.10 -1.46 2.67
C LEU A 348 -17.76 -2.17 1.49
N SER A 349 -18.14 -3.46 1.65
CA SER A 349 -18.86 -4.23 0.64
C SER A 349 -20.17 -3.57 0.23
N HIS A 350 -20.97 -3.13 1.20
CA HIS A 350 -22.23 -2.44 0.94
C HIS A 350 -22.03 -1.16 0.10
N TRP A 351 -21.05 -0.35 0.47
CA TRP A 351 -20.75 0.90 -0.28
C TRP A 351 -20.18 0.61 -1.67
N MET A 352 -19.19 -0.31 -1.76
CA MET A 352 -18.54 -0.66 -3.01
C MET A 352 -19.49 -1.28 -4.02
N HIS A 353 -20.46 -2.09 -3.58
CA HIS A 353 -21.48 -2.69 -4.46
C HIS A 353 -22.25 -1.63 -5.25
N ALA A 354 -22.52 -0.49 -4.64
CA ALA A 354 -23.24 0.61 -5.26
C ALA A 354 -22.36 1.64 -5.98
N ASN A 355 -21.08 1.78 -5.58
CA ASN A 355 -20.25 2.92 -5.96
C ASN A 355 -18.89 2.55 -6.54
N ASP A 356 -18.61 1.29 -6.84
CA ASP A 356 -17.31 0.80 -7.30
C ASP A 356 -16.79 1.49 -8.58
N ARG A 357 -17.70 1.95 -9.44
CA ARG A 357 -17.38 2.71 -10.67
C ARG A 357 -16.67 4.03 -10.38
N ALA A 358 -16.85 4.60 -9.18
CA ALA A 358 -16.17 5.80 -8.75
C ALA A 358 -14.75 5.54 -8.21
N ILE A 359 -14.36 4.26 -8.11
CA ILE A 359 -13.06 3.81 -7.59
C ILE A 359 -12.22 3.16 -8.68
N TYR A 360 -12.72 2.07 -9.31
CA TYR A 360 -11.95 1.34 -10.28
C TYR A 360 -11.74 2.15 -11.57
N ASP A 361 -10.54 2.02 -12.15
CA ASP A 361 -10.14 2.78 -13.34
C ASP A 361 -10.12 4.31 -13.13
N CYS A 362 -10.37 4.79 -11.90
CA CYS A 362 -10.40 6.21 -11.57
C CYS A 362 -9.03 6.73 -11.12
N THR A 363 -8.86 8.03 -11.21
CA THR A 363 -7.66 8.76 -10.80
C THR A 363 -8.03 10.18 -10.38
N LEU A 364 -7.02 11.01 -10.14
CA LEU A 364 -7.14 12.45 -9.90
C LEU A 364 -7.99 13.11 -10.98
N ALA A 365 -8.91 13.98 -10.57
CA ALA A 365 -9.74 14.77 -11.49
C ALA A 365 -8.89 15.81 -12.24
N PRO A 366 -9.25 16.14 -13.50
CA PRO A 366 -8.62 17.25 -14.23
C PRO A 366 -8.71 18.57 -13.45
N GLU A 367 -7.64 19.38 -13.49
CA GLU A 367 -7.47 20.59 -12.66
C GLU A 367 -8.60 21.64 -12.79
N GLN A 368 -9.29 21.68 -13.93
CA GLN A 368 -10.40 22.59 -14.15
C GLN A 368 -11.63 22.25 -13.29
N PHE A 369 -11.76 21.04 -12.78
CA PHE A 369 -12.85 20.65 -11.91
C PHE A 369 -12.40 20.76 -10.45
N LYS A 370 -13.04 21.64 -9.70
CA LYS A 370 -12.77 21.81 -8.26
C LYS A 370 -13.86 21.13 -7.45
N ALA A 371 -13.48 20.35 -6.47
CA ALA A 371 -14.45 19.75 -5.56
C ALA A 371 -15.22 20.84 -4.81
N PRO A 372 -16.54 20.68 -4.58
CA PRO A 372 -17.25 21.51 -3.61
C PRO A 372 -16.58 21.42 -2.23
N ALA A 373 -16.79 22.44 -1.40
CA ALA A 373 -16.12 22.53 -0.11
C ALA A 373 -16.37 21.29 0.76
N GLY A 374 -15.29 20.59 1.10
CA GLY A 374 -15.33 19.38 1.93
C GLY A 374 -15.65 18.08 1.18
N ASP A 375 -15.96 18.14 -0.11
CA ASP A 375 -16.18 16.95 -0.96
C ASP A 375 -14.90 16.54 -1.70
N LYS A 376 -14.91 15.40 -2.38
CA LYS A 376 -13.77 14.88 -3.15
C LYS A 376 -14.20 14.45 -4.54
N LEU A 377 -13.25 14.47 -5.49
CA LEU A 377 -13.49 14.07 -6.88
C LEU A 377 -12.62 12.87 -7.24
N THR A 378 -13.21 11.93 -7.98
CA THR A 378 -12.46 10.93 -8.73
C THR A 378 -12.88 10.98 -10.19
N TYR A 379 -11.98 10.61 -11.11
CA TYR A 379 -12.20 10.72 -12.54
C TYR A 379 -11.78 9.46 -13.27
N ASN A 380 -12.66 8.93 -14.12
CA ASN A 380 -12.34 7.84 -15.02
C ASN A 380 -12.02 8.40 -16.42
N PRO A 381 -10.74 8.41 -16.83
CA PRO A 381 -10.32 9.00 -18.11
C PRO A 381 -10.77 8.19 -19.33
N LYS A 382 -11.05 6.89 -19.17
CA LYS A 382 -11.48 6.02 -20.28
C LYS A 382 -12.92 6.30 -20.68
N THR A 383 -13.78 6.54 -19.69
CA THR A 383 -15.22 6.77 -19.89
C THR A 383 -15.61 8.25 -19.83
N LYS A 384 -14.68 9.13 -19.50
CA LYS A 384 -14.93 10.57 -19.25
C LYS A 384 -16.02 10.77 -18.18
N ARG A 385 -15.96 10.00 -17.07
CA ARG A 385 -16.87 10.12 -15.95
C ARG A 385 -16.16 10.81 -14.79
N LEU A 386 -16.80 11.85 -14.28
CA LEU A 386 -16.36 12.54 -13.07
C LEU A 386 -17.32 12.17 -11.95
N TYR A 387 -16.79 11.80 -10.80
CA TYR A 387 -17.54 11.37 -9.64
C TYR A 387 -17.32 12.37 -8.50
N ILE A 388 -18.42 12.85 -7.91
CA ILE A 388 -18.41 13.75 -6.76
C ILE A 388 -18.82 12.93 -5.54
N HIS A 389 -17.90 12.75 -4.61
CA HIS A 389 -18.13 12.07 -3.35
C HIS A 389 -18.64 13.07 -2.32
N LEU A 390 -19.93 12.98 -1.96
CA LEU A 390 -20.62 13.94 -1.13
C LEU A 390 -20.39 13.66 0.36
N TYR A 391 -19.39 14.27 0.92
CA TYR A 391 -19.13 14.24 2.37
C TYR A 391 -20.13 15.08 3.13
N ASN A 392 -20.60 16.16 2.50
CA ASN A 392 -21.59 17.08 3.02
C ASN A 392 -22.82 17.10 2.09
N TYR A 393 -23.78 16.23 2.36
CA TYR A 393 -25.01 16.19 1.56
C TYR A 393 -25.83 17.46 1.80
N PRO A 394 -26.18 18.24 0.76
CA PRO A 394 -26.88 19.51 0.94
C PRO A 394 -28.32 19.29 1.41
N THR A 395 -28.71 19.95 2.49
CA THR A 395 -30.02 19.80 3.13
C THR A 395 -31.17 20.39 2.32
N ASP A 396 -30.89 21.40 1.47
CA ASP A 396 -31.84 21.99 0.53
C ASP A 396 -31.90 21.29 -0.83
N GLY A 397 -31.05 20.25 -1.02
CA GLY A 397 -30.94 19.49 -2.27
C GLY A 397 -30.21 20.23 -3.39
N LYS A 398 -29.54 21.36 -3.13
CA LYS A 398 -28.83 22.13 -4.14
C LYS A 398 -27.32 21.96 -3.99
N LEU A 399 -26.67 21.60 -5.09
CA LEU A 399 -25.20 21.50 -5.16
C LEU A 399 -24.69 22.37 -6.32
N VAL A 400 -23.96 23.44 -5.98
CA VAL A 400 -23.37 24.33 -6.97
C VAL A 400 -21.95 23.87 -7.29
N LEU A 401 -21.67 23.68 -8.58
CA LEU A 401 -20.39 23.25 -9.14
C LEU A 401 -19.78 24.42 -9.93
N ALA A 402 -18.88 25.15 -9.33
CA ALA A 402 -18.28 26.34 -9.91
C ALA A 402 -17.37 26.01 -11.10
N GLY A 403 -17.64 26.62 -12.26
CA GLY A 403 -16.84 26.46 -13.46
C GLY A 403 -17.00 25.13 -14.21
N TYR A 404 -18.00 24.32 -13.89
CA TYR A 404 -18.22 23.02 -14.55
C TYR A 404 -18.86 23.19 -15.93
N LYS A 405 -18.07 22.92 -16.96
CA LYS A 405 -18.52 22.98 -18.37
C LYS A 405 -18.53 21.58 -18.99
N GLY A 406 -19.37 21.42 -20.02
CA GLY A 406 -19.37 20.19 -20.82
C GLY A 406 -19.98 18.98 -20.12
N VAL A 407 -20.81 19.17 -19.10
CA VAL A 407 -21.62 18.10 -18.51
C VAL A 407 -22.79 17.78 -19.44
N LYS A 408 -22.91 16.50 -19.83
CA LYS A 408 -23.99 15.97 -20.68
C LYS A 408 -25.10 15.31 -19.90
N TYR A 409 -24.77 14.71 -18.75
CA TYR A 409 -25.71 13.99 -17.94
C TYR A 409 -25.19 13.89 -16.49
N ALA A 410 -26.10 13.86 -15.54
CA ALA A 410 -25.83 13.69 -14.14
C ALA A 410 -26.78 12.65 -13.52
N GLN A 411 -26.28 11.79 -12.65
CA GLN A 411 -27.05 10.79 -11.93
C GLN A 411 -26.46 10.48 -10.56
N LEU A 412 -27.31 9.99 -9.63
CA LEU A 412 -26.80 9.32 -8.44
C LEU A 412 -26.22 7.96 -8.83
N LEU A 413 -25.07 7.60 -8.26
CA LEU A 413 -24.39 6.36 -8.67
C LEU A 413 -25.07 5.10 -8.07
N ASN A 414 -25.66 5.22 -6.90
CA ASN A 414 -26.21 4.09 -6.14
C ASN A 414 -27.45 3.45 -6.76
N ASP A 415 -28.27 4.20 -7.52
CA ASP A 415 -29.53 3.71 -8.10
C ASP A 415 -29.75 4.20 -9.54
N TYR A 416 -28.75 4.92 -10.09
CA TYR A 416 -28.77 5.51 -11.43
C TYR A 416 -29.89 6.52 -11.69
N SER A 417 -30.52 7.04 -10.61
CA SER A 417 -31.53 8.07 -10.76
C SER A 417 -30.95 9.36 -11.32
N GLU A 418 -31.64 9.96 -12.29
CA GLU A 418 -31.25 11.20 -12.93
C GLU A 418 -31.19 12.34 -11.90
N VAL A 419 -30.12 13.12 -11.98
CA VAL A 419 -29.96 14.37 -11.25
C VAL A 419 -30.14 15.53 -12.23
N LYS A 420 -31.21 16.30 -12.04
CA LYS A 420 -31.46 17.50 -12.85
C LYS A 420 -30.42 18.56 -12.56
N TYR A 421 -30.06 19.31 -13.58
CA TYR A 421 -29.14 20.43 -13.44
C TYR A 421 -29.50 21.60 -14.34
N THR A 422 -29.13 22.79 -13.93
CA THR A 422 -29.31 24.05 -14.68
C THR A 422 -27.99 24.81 -14.72
N ALA A 423 -27.72 25.48 -15.86
CA ALA A 423 -26.62 26.44 -15.90
C ALA A 423 -26.96 27.64 -15.01
N SER A 424 -26.02 28.04 -14.17
CA SER A 424 -26.11 29.14 -13.22
C SER A 424 -24.92 30.09 -13.45
N ASN A 425 -25.12 31.40 -13.38
CA ASN A 425 -24.06 32.42 -13.45
C ASN A 425 -22.98 32.19 -14.54
N GLY A 426 -23.39 31.86 -15.75
CA GLY A 426 -22.56 31.81 -16.97
C GLY A 426 -21.66 30.56 -17.09
N ASN A 427 -21.06 30.05 -16.05
CA ASN A 427 -20.14 28.88 -16.10
C ASN A 427 -20.39 27.86 -14.99
N ASP A 428 -21.27 28.16 -14.06
CA ASP A 428 -21.57 27.29 -12.92
C ASP A 428 -22.72 26.33 -13.27
N LEU A 429 -22.74 25.19 -12.62
CA LEU A 429 -23.79 24.18 -12.76
C LEU A 429 -24.45 23.97 -11.39
N GLU A 430 -25.74 24.18 -11.29
CA GLU A 430 -26.52 23.85 -10.10
C GLU A 430 -27.20 22.48 -10.30
N LEU A 431 -26.84 21.50 -9.49
CA LEU A 431 -27.49 20.19 -9.44
C LEU A 431 -28.66 20.22 -8.45
N THR A 432 -29.76 19.58 -8.81
CA THR A 432 -30.91 19.36 -7.92
C THR A 432 -30.91 17.90 -7.45
N LEU A 433 -30.43 17.68 -6.24
CA LEU A 433 -30.37 16.38 -5.59
C LEU A 433 -31.70 16.04 -4.89
N PRO A 434 -31.99 14.76 -4.64
CA PRO A 434 -33.10 14.36 -3.78
C PRO A 434 -32.99 15.01 -2.39
N LYS A 435 -34.14 15.43 -1.81
CA LYS A 435 -34.16 15.99 -0.45
C LYS A 435 -33.68 15.00 0.62
N ASN A 436 -34.01 13.73 0.42
CA ASN A 436 -33.56 12.67 1.31
C ASN A 436 -32.21 12.16 0.83
N LYS A 437 -31.19 12.23 1.70
CA LYS A 437 -29.86 11.62 1.45
C LYS A 437 -30.04 10.14 1.14
N PRO A 438 -29.40 9.60 0.07
CA PRO A 438 -29.31 8.14 -0.14
C PRO A 438 -28.74 7.43 1.09
N PRO A 439 -29.11 6.14 1.35
CA PRO A 439 -28.74 5.39 2.55
C PRO A 439 -27.28 4.89 2.49
N TYR A 440 -26.36 5.73 2.04
CA TYR A 440 -24.93 5.46 1.97
C TYR A 440 -24.16 6.51 2.76
N GLU A 441 -23.04 6.09 3.36
CA GLU A 441 -22.22 6.99 4.20
C GLU A 441 -21.74 8.21 3.42
N ILE A 442 -21.20 8.00 2.22
CA ILE A 442 -20.74 9.03 1.28
C ILE A 442 -21.40 8.76 -0.07
N PRO A 443 -22.59 9.37 -0.35
CA PRO A 443 -23.24 9.23 -1.66
C PRO A 443 -22.37 9.80 -2.79
N VAL A 444 -22.55 9.29 -4.00
CA VAL A 444 -21.76 9.69 -5.16
C VAL A 444 -22.67 10.16 -6.29
N VAL A 445 -22.35 11.32 -6.84
CA VAL A 445 -22.92 11.83 -8.10
C VAL A 445 -21.96 11.54 -9.24
N GLU A 446 -22.45 10.90 -10.29
CA GLU A 446 -21.71 10.68 -11.54
C GLU A 446 -22.08 11.77 -12.56
N LEU A 447 -21.07 12.42 -13.13
CA LEU A 447 -21.22 13.36 -14.24
C LEU A 447 -20.60 12.76 -15.50
N THR A 448 -21.38 12.71 -16.59
CA THR A 448 -20.87 12.39 -17.93
C THR A 448 -20.35 13.66 -18.58
N LEU A 449 -19.07 13.68 -18.96
CA LEU A 449 -18.43 14.82 -19.63
C LEU A 449 -18.45 14.66 -21.17
N GLN A 450 -18.22 15.78 -21.88
CA GLN A 450 -18.10 15.82 -23.36
C GLN A 450 -16.88 15.06 -23.89
#